data_56c49f746d1cef6820a674eaa26da2ac
#
_entry.id   56c49f746d1cef6820a674eaa26da2ac
#
_cell.length_a   1.000
_cell.length_b   1.000
_cell.length_c   1.000
_cell.angle_alpha   90.00
_cell.angle_beta   90.00
_cell.angle_gamma   90.00
#
_symmetry.space_group_name_H-M   'P 1'
#
loop_
_entity.id
_entity.type
_entity.pdbx_description
1 polymer ?
#
loop_
_entity_poly.entity_id
_entity_poly.type
_entity_poly.pdbx_seq_one_letter_code
_entity_poly.pdbx_strand_id
1 'polypeptide(L)'
;EFRKIRSQNQNFINLCLNSKLSSKITLQPIERFDLDSAIIFSDILMIPYALGQNVNFVKNGGPKLDEFNLDLFLNNDERKFTRILDPIYEAIKITRNKLKKNKSLISFVGAPWTLLIYMLGIKKNKEEIDLVKLNKFDSQINQIIQQLIKYICVHIKNQINAGADVVQVFDSWAGLIPKTKIKD
;
A
#
# COMPACT_ATOMS: atom_id res chain seq x y z
N GLU A 1 19.34 2.18 12.57
CA GLU A 1 18.84 3.56 12.46
C GLU A 1 17.31 3.59 12.28
N PHE A 2 16.71 2.76 11.40
CA PHE A 2 15.26 2.65 11.27
C PHE A 2 14.57 2.39 12.62
N ARG A 3 15.07 1.42 13.43
CA ARG A 3 14.50 1.12 14.75
C ARG A 3 14.45 2.34 15.68
N LYS A 4 15.46 3.22 15.62
CA LYS A 4 15.49 4.47 16.40
C LYS A 4 14.41 5.44 15.94
N ILE A 5 14.26 5.62 14.61
CA ILE A 5 13.17 6.46 14.06
C ILE A 5 11.81 5.86 14.42
N ARG A 6 11.64 4.54 14.29
CA ARG A 6 10.39 3.84 14.58
C ARG A 6 9.99 3.92 16.06
N SER A 7 10.95 3.85 16.98
CA SER A 7 10.67 3.97 18.43
C SER A 7 10.18 5.37 18.82
N GLN A 8 10.62 6.40 18.10
CA GLN A 8 10.20 7.79 18.31
C GLN A 8 8.89 8.14 17.58
N ASN A 9 8.45 7.28 16.64
CA ASN A 9 7.25 7.47 15.82
C ASN A 9 6.37 6.22 15.91
N GLN A 10 5.59 6.12 16.98
CA GLN A 10 4.81 4.91 17.28
C GLN A 10 3.68 4.66 16.28
N ASN A 11 3.07 5.72 15.72
CA ASN A 11 2.05 5.58 14.69
C ASN A 11 2.71 5.34 13.33
N PHE A 12 2.51 4.13 12.78
CA PHE A 12 3.14 3.71 11.53
C PHE A 12 2.58 4.46 10.32
N ILE A 13 1.27 4.71 10.30
CA ILE A 13 0.62 5.49 9.23
C ILE A 13 1.20 6.91 9.18
N ASN A 14 1.30 7.57 10.33
CA ASN A 14 1.88 8.91 10.41
C ASN A 14 3.35 8.92 9.95
N LEU A 15 4.09 7.83 10.20
CA LEU A 15 5.45 7.70 9.72
C LEU A 15 5.51 7.58 8.19
N CYS A 16 4.62 6.78 7.58
CA CYS A 16 4.50 6.66 6.12
C CYS A 16 4.06 8.00 5.48
N LEU A 17 3.22 8.77 6.17
CA LEU A 17 2.76 10.09 5.73
C LEU A 17 3.71 11.23 6.11
N ASN A 18 4.86 10.96 6.69
CA ASN A 18 5.90 11.95 6.92
C ASN A 18 6.94 11.91 5.79
N SER A 19 6.80 12.77 4.81
CA SER A 19 7.64 12.79 3.60
C SER A 19 9.14 12.86 3.89
N LYS A 20 9.56 13.65 4.88
CA LYS A 20 10.97 13.82 5.26
C LYS A 20 11.53 12.56 5.94
N LEU A 21 10.77 11.96 6.87
CA LEU A 21 11.20 10.74 7.55
C LEU A 21 11.17 9.53 6.61
N SER A 22 10.15 9.39 5.78
CA SER A 22 10.06 8.34 4.76
C SER A 22 11.26 8.40 3.80
N SER A 23 11.57 9.57 3.26
CA SER A 23 12.75 9.77 2.41
C SER A 23 14.05 9.44 3.16
N LYS A 24 14.21 9.89 4.41
CA LYS A 24 15.39 9.58 5.23
C LYS A 24 15.56 8.07 5.43
N ILE A 25 14.49 7.36 5.78
CA ILE A 25 14.52 5.89 5.96
C ILE A 25 14.91 5.21 4.65
N THR A 26 14.35 5.64 3.54
CA THR A 26 14.64 5.11 2.19
C THR A 26 16.11 5.24 1.83
N LEU A 27 16.76 6.35 2.14
CA LEU A 27 18.15 6.62 1.78
C LEU A 27 19.19 5.93 2.70
N GLN A 28 18.83 5.61 3.94
CA GLN A 28 19.76 4.96 4.88
C GLN A 28 20.46 3.70 4.35
N PRO A 29 19.79 2.73 3.71
CA PRO A 29 20.46 1.56 3.14
C PRO A 29 21.41 1.93 1.99
N ILE A 30 21.03 2.91 1.18
CA ILE A 30 21.82 3.37 0.04
C ILE A 30 23.13 4.02 0.48
N GLU A 31 23.06 4.87 1.51
CA GLU A 31 24.22 5.53 2.08
C GLU A 31 25.20 4.54 2.73
N ARG A 32 24.65 3.45 3.31
CA ARG A 32 25.42 2.48 4.08
C ARG A 32 26.02 1.36 3.24
N PHE A 33 25.29 0.88 2.22
CA PHE A 33 25.61 -0.36 1.51
C PHE A 33 25.84 -0.18 0.01
N ASP A 34 25.74 1.04 -0.50
CA ASP A 34 25.92 1.39 -1.92
C ASP A 34 25.10 0.50 -2.89
N LEU A 35 23.84 0.24 -2.53
CA LEU A 35 22.93 -0.55 -3.33
C LEU A 35 22.57 0.16 -4.65
N ASP A 36 22.22 -0.60 -5.69
CA ASP A 36 21.89 -0.07 -7.02
C ASP A 36 20.53 0.64 -7.06
N SER A 37 19.63 0.32 -6.15
CA SER A 37 18.30 0.91 -6.09
C SER A 37 17.82 1.17 -4.67
N ALA A 38 17.01 2.20 -4.52
CA ALA A 38 16.29 2.53 -3.30
C ALA A 38 14.82 2.10 -3.44
N ILE A 39 14.26 1.53 -2.36
CA ILE A 39 12.82 1.24 -2.28
C ILE A 39 12.19 2.25 -1.35
N ILE A 40 11.18 2.99 -1.82
CA ILE A 40 10.50 3.99 -1.00
C ILE A 40 9.90 3.36 0.27
N PHE A 41 10.13 3.99 1.42
CA PHE A 41 9.50 3.57 2.67
C PHE A 41 8.04 3.98 2.67
N SER A 42 7.14 3.00 2.59
CA SER A 42 5.69 3.15 2.62
C SER A 42 5.03 1.80 3.00
N ASP A 43 3.73 1.68 2.80
CA ASP A 43 2.99 0.44 2.97
C ASP A 43 1.89 0.30 1.90
N ILE A 44 1.57 -0.93 1.46
CA ILE A 44 0.50 -1.19 0.49
C ILE A 44 -0.89 -0.80 1.03
N LEU A 45 -1.06 -0.81 2.36
CA LEU A 45 -2.31 -0.48 3.04
C LEU A 45 -2.58 1.03 3.12
N MET A 46 -1.68 1.86 2.59
CA MET A 46 -1.95 3.28 2.42
C MET A 46 -3.10 3.54 1.44
N ILE A 47 -3.35 2.62 0.48
CA ILE A 47 -4.51 2.70 -0.42
C ILE A 47 -5.82 2.51 0.35
N PRO A 48 -6.07 1.40 1.09
CA PRO A 48 -7.25 1.27 1.94
C PRO A 48 -7.42 2.44 2.93
N TYR A 49 -6.33 2.90 3.53
CA TYR A 49 -6.35 4.05 4.44
C TYR A 49 -6.87 5.32 3.75
N ALA A 50 -6.35 5.63 2.56
CA ALA A 50 -6.78 6.80 1.79
C ALA A 50 -8.21 6.68 1.28
N LEU A 51 -8.71 5.44 1.13
CA LEU A 51 -10.11 5.13 0.80
C LEU A 51 -11.05 5.12 2.03
N GLY A 52 -10.55 5.55 3.20
CA GLY A 52 -11.35 5.78 4.40
C GLY A 52 -11.45 4.59 5.36
N GLN A 53 -10.74 3.50 5.11
CA GLN A 53 -10.68 2.37 6.05
C GLN A 53 -9.50 2.56 7.01
N ASN A 54 -9.78 2.64 8.31
CA ASN A 54 -8.72 2.77 9.31
C ASN A 54 -7.76 1.58 9.29
N VAL A 55 -6.48 1.87 9.41
CA VAL A 55 -5.40 0.87 9.43
C VAL A 55 -4.58 1.04 10.70
N ASN A 56 -4.54 0.01 11.53
CA ASN A 56 -3.79 -0.02 12.77
C ASN A 56 -2.72 -1.10 12.71
N PHE A 57 -1.50 -0.77 13.11
CA PHE A 57 -0.39 -1.73 13.21
C PHE A 57 -0.19 -2.13 14.66
N VAL A 58 -0.66 -3.34 15.00
CA VAL A 58 -0.57 -3.86 16.37
C VAL A 58 0.81 -4.48 16.59
N LYS A 59 1.41 -4.18 17.74
CA LYS A 59 2.71 -4.77 18.12
C LYS A 59 2.56 -6.29 18.18
N ASN A 60 3.37 -7.00 17.40
CA ASN A 60 3.37 -8.47 17.26
C ASN A 60 2.11 -9.09 16.61
N GLY A 61 1.19 -8.28 16.04
CA GLY A 61 -0.06 -8.77 15.44
C GLY A 61 -0.24 -8.43 13.95
N GLY A 62 0.69 -7.68 13.35
CA GLY A 62 0.55 -7.20 11.97
C GLY A 62 -0.51 -6.11 11.80
N PRO A 63 -0.89 -5.78 10.56
CA PRO A 63 -1.91 -4.79 10.27
C PRO A 63 -3.30 -5.30 10.64
N LYS A 64 -4.11 -4.42 11.23
CA LYS A 64 -5.53 -4.66 11.51
C LYS A 64 -6.32 -3.50 10.92
N LEU A 65 -7.23 -3.82 10.01
CA LEU A 65 -8.14 -2.86 9.40
C LEU A 65 -9.48 -2.90 10.14
N ASP A 66 -10.15 -1.74 10.22
CA ASP A 66 -11.52 -1.66 10.72
C ASP A 66 -12.50 -2.38 9.76
N GLU A 67 -13.75 -2.55 10.16
CA GLU A 67 -14.77 -3.19 9.33
C GLU A 67 -14.91 -2.46 7.99
N PHE A 68 -14.99 -3.25 6.90
CA PHE A 68 -15.12 -2.71 5.55
C PHE A 68 -16.52 -2.15 5.33
N ASN A 69 -16.59 -0.88 4.97
CA ASN A 69 -17.82 -0.18 4.61
C ASN A 69 -17.88 0.03 3.09
N LEU A 70 -18.75 -0.72 2.43
CA LEU A 70 -18.89 -0.70 0.97
C LEU A 70 -19.35 0.67 0.44
N ASP A 71 -20.32 1.29 1.09
CA ASP A 71 -20.87 2.57 0.64
C ASP A 71 -19.82 3.69 0.73
N LEU A 72 -19.10 3.75 1.84
CA LEU A 72 -17.99 4.69 2.00
C LEU A 72 -16.88 4.47 0.95
N PHE A 73 -16.59 3.21 0.67
CA PHE A 73 -15.57 2.84 -0.32
C PHE A 73 -15.98 3.21 -1.74
N LEU A 74 -17.22 2.91 -2.15
CA LEU A 74 -17.70 3.20 -3.51
C LEU A 74 -17.89 4.69 -3.78
N ASN A 75 -18.27 5.47 -2.76
CA ASN A 75 -18.48 6.92 -2.85
C ASN A 75 -17.20 7.75 -2.60
N ASN A 76 -16.02 7.14 -2.74
CA ASN A 76 -14.77 7.84 -2.51
C ASN A 76 -14.45 8.85 -3.60
N ASP A 77 -13.81 9.96 -3.23
CA ASP A 77 -13.39 11.05 -4.12
C ASP A 77 -11.90 10.95 -4.45
N GLU A 78 -11.57 10.99 -5.75
CA GLU A 78 -10.19 10.86 -6.23
C GLU A 78 -9.28 12.01 -5.75
N ARG A 79 -9.80 13.24 -5.65
CA ARG A 79 -9.03 14.38 -5.17
C ARG A 79 -8.70 14.23 -3.69
N LYS A 80 -9.68 13.76 -2.90
CA LYS A 80 -9.48 13.46 -1.48
C LYS A 80 -8.47 12.34 -1.30
N PHE A 81 -8.59 11.25 -2.05
CA PHE A 81 -7.65 10.13 -2.07
C PHE A 81 -6.22 10.59 -2.37
N THR A 82 -6.03 11.33 -3.45
CA THR A 82 -4.71 11.86 -3.85
C THR A 82 -4.13 12.76 -2.78
N ARG A 83 -4.92 13.69 -2.22
CA ARG A 83 -4.48 14.61 -1.17
C ARG A 83 -4.01 13.88 0.10
N ILE A 84 -4.66 12.79 0.49
CA ILE A 84 -4.25 11.99 1.64
C ILE A 84 -2.87 11.36 1.38
N LEU A 85 -2.59 10.95 0.15
CA LEU A 85 -1.34 10.30 -0.25
C LEU A 85 -0.25 11.27 -0.73
N ASP A 86 -0.52 12.57 -0.86
CA ASP A 86 0.46 13.59 -1.26
C ASP A 86 1.79 13.49 -0.49
N PRO A 87 1.83 13.24 0.84
CA PRO A 87 3.09 13.09 1.55
C PRO A 87 3.97 11.94 1.04
N ILE A 88 3.37 10.88 0.48
CA ILE A 88 4.12 9.76 -0.13
C ILE A 88 4.75 10.22 -1.45
N TYR A 89 4.00 10.96 -2.27
CA TYR A 89 4.52 11.50 -3.52
C TYR A 89 5.64 12.52 -3.26
N GLU A 90 5.50 13.35 -2.25
CA GLU A 90 6.56 14.25 -1.82
C GLU A 90 7.79 13.50 -1.27
N ALA A 91 7.60 12.38 -0.56
CA ALA A 91 8.72 11.53 -0.11
C ALA A 91 9.50 10.95 -1.31
N ILE A 92 8.80 10.50 -2.35
CA ILE A 92 9.40 10.02 -3.60
C ILE A 92 10.23 11.13 -4.25
N LYS A 93 9.65 12.33 -4.40
CA LYS A 93 10.31 13.50 -4.99
C LYS A 93 11.56 13.93 -4.21
N ILE A 94 11.47 14.01 -2.88
CA ILE A 94 12.62 14.32 -2.02
C ILE A 94 13.71 13.25 -2.17
N THR A 95 13.32 11.97 -2.21
CA THR A 95 14.25 10.85 -2.36
C THR A 95 14.93 10.90 -3.72
N ARG A 96 14.18 11.07 -4.82
CA ARG A 96 14.72 11.15 -6.19
C ARG A 96 15.73 12.29 -6.33
N ASN A 97 15.46 13.43 -5.74
CA ASN A 97 16.36 14.59 -5.78
C ASN A 97 17.70 14.36 -5.03
N LYS A 98 17.71 13.47 -4.04
CA LYS A 98 18.89 13.14 -3.23
C LYS A 98 19.63 11.90 -3.74
N LEU A 99 18.93 11.00 -4.41
CA LEU A 99 19.48 9.76 -4.92
C LEU A 99 20.35 10.05 -6.16
N LYS A 100 21.53 9.43 -6.24
CA LYS A 100 22.43 9.54 -7.40
C LYS A 100 21.67 9.15 -8.69
N LYS A 101 22.00 9.80 -9.80
CA LYS A 101 21.33 9.57 -11.10
C LYS A 101 21.46 8.15 -11.65
N ASN A 102 22.52 7.45 -11.29
CA ASN A 102 22.79 6.07 -11.68
C ASN A 102 22.12 5.02 -10.79
N LYS A 103 21.28 5.43 -9.82
CA LYS A 103 20.54 4.54 -8.95
C LYS A 103 19.05 4.69 -9.19
N SER A 104 18.34 3.56 -9.25
CA SER A 104 16.89 3.53 -9.47
C SER A 104 16.11 3.74 -8.17
N LEU A 105 14.97 4.42 -8.28
CA LEU A 105 13.99 4.55 -7.20
C LEU A 105 12.77 3.68 -7.50
N ILE A 106 12.59 2.67 -6.66
CA ILE A 106 11.47 1.73 -6.74
C ILE A 106 10.38 2.18 -5.78
N SER A 107 9.17 2.35 -6.28
CA SER A 107 7.95 2.45 -5.49
C SER A 107 7.11 1.18 -5.64
N PHE A 108 6.00 1.08 -4.92
CA PHE A 108 5.19 -0.12 -4.95
C PHE A 108 3.72 0.14 -4.60
N VAL A 109 2.88 -0.83 -4.95
CA VAL A 109 1.46 -0.90 -4.61
C VAL A 109 1.06 -2.34 -4.28
N GLY A 110 -0.03 -2.51 -3.55
CA GLY A 110 -0.68 -3.82 -3.45
C GLY A 110 -1.56 -4.08 -4.66
N ALA A 111 -1.58 -5.32 -5.14
CA ALA A 111 -2.52 -5.76 -6.17
C ALA A 111 -3.97 -5.76 -5.64
N PRO A 112 -4.97 -5.63 -6.53
CA PRO A 112 -6.38 -5.52 -6.11
C PRO A 112 -6.85 -6.67 -5.23
N TRP A 113 -6.47 -7.90 -5.56
CA TRP A 113 -6.83 -9.08 -4.76
C TRP A 113 -6.20 -9.05 -3.38
N THR A 114 -4.91 -8.77 -3.29
CA THR A 114 -4.21 -8.65 -2.01
C THR A 114 -4.83 -7.58 -1.13
N LEU A 115 -5.15 -6.40 -1.68
CA LEU A 115 -5.80 -5.33 -0.92
C LEU A 115 -7.20 -5.73 -0.45
N LEU A 116 -7.99 -6.38 -1.32
CA LEU A 116 -9.33 -6.90 -0.97
C LEU A 116 -9.27 -7.84 0.24
N ILE A 117 -8.33 -8.79 0.24
CA ILE A 117 -8.15 -9.75 1.35
C ILE A 117 -7.87 -9.02 2.67
N TYR A 118 -6.98 -8.01 2.66
CA TYR A 118 -6.72 -7.18 3.85
C TYR A 118 -7.95 -6.37 4.27
N MET A 119 -8.63 -5.72 3.33
CA MET A 119 -9.79 -4.86 3.58
C MET A 119 -10.95 -5.62 4.19
N LEU A 120 -11.20 -6.85 3.75
CA LEU A 120 -12.24 -7.73 4.30
C LEU A 120 -11.79 -8.45 5.59
N GLY A 121 -10.53 -8.27 6.03
CA GLY A 121 -9.97 -8.94 7.19
C GLY A 121 -10.02 -10.47 7.07
N ILE A 122 -9.82 -10.96 5.85
CA ILE A 122 -9.79 -12.40 5.57
C ILE A 122 -8.49 -12.99 6.12
N LYS A 123 -8.60 -14.10 6.83
CA LYS A 123 -7.45 -14.79 7.40
C LYS A 123 -7.18 -16.08 6.62
N LYS A 124 -5.91 -16.47 6.59
CA LYS A 124 -5.50 -17.77 6.10
C LYS A 124 -5.68 -18.79 7.22
N ASN A 125 -6.50 -19.82 6.98
CA ASN A 125 -6.59 -21.01 7.80
C ASN A 125 -5.82 -22.14 7.11
N LYS A 126 -4.60 -22.43 7.58
CA LYS A 126 -3.68 -23.39 6.94
C LYS A 126 -3.39 -22.99 5.49
N GLU A 127 -3.95 -23.69 4.50
CA GLU A 127 -3.74 -23.45 3.07
C GLU A 127 -4.93 -22.78 2.37
N GLU A 128 -6.04 -22.54 3.08
CA GLU A 128 -7.26 -21.97 2.53
C GLU A 128 -7.59 -20.61 3.15
N ILE A 129 -8.26 -19.74 2.37
CA ILE A 129 -8.80 -18.49 2.86
C ILE A 129 -10.21 -18.69 3.44
N ASP A 130 -10.57 -17.85 4.41
CA ASP A 130 -11.93 -17.80 4.94
C ASP A 130 -12.89 -17.22 3.89
N LEU A 131 -13.61 -18.13 3.21
CA LEU A 131 -14.56 -17.75 2.15
C LEU A 131 -15.84 -17.12 2.69
N VAL A 132 -16.17 -17.28 3.97
CA VAL A 132 -17.42 -16.73 4.54
C VAL A 132 -17.48 -15.22 4.37
N LYS A 133 -16.38 -14.52 4.68
CA LYS A 133 -16.30 -13.07 4.51
C LYS A 133 -16.28 -12.65 3.05
N LEU A 134 -15.65 -13.43 2.18
CA LEU A 134 -15.61 -13.17 0.76
C LEU A 134 -17.00 -13.31 0.14
N ASN A 135 -17.73 -14.38 0.49
CA ASN A 135 -19.05 -14.68 -0.02
C ASN A 135 -20.10 -13.63 0.40
N LYS A 136 -19.89 -12.94 1.54
CA LYS A 136 -20.76 -11.81 1.95
C LYS A 136 -20.82 -10.70 0.90
N PHE A 137 -19.76 -10.54 0.10
CA PHE A 137 -19.64 -9.52 -0.95
C PHE A 137 -19.63 -10.12 -2.36
N ASP A 138 -20.08 -11.37 -2.55
CA ASP A 138 -19.92 -12.10 -3.81
C ASP A 138 -20.45 -11.34 -5.02
N SER A 139 -21.65 -10.77 -4.92
CA SER A 139 -22.27 -9.96 -5.98
C SER A 139 -21.58 -8.62 -6.23
N GLN A 140 -20.81 -8.09 -5.28
CA GLN A 140 -20.11 -6.82 -5.37
C GLN A 140 -18.60 -6.95 -5.61
N ILE A 141 -18.02 -8.16 -5.55
CA ILE A 141 -16.57 -8.34 -5.66
C ILE A 141 -16.02 -7.69 -6.92
N ASN A 142 -16.65 -7.89 -8.06
CA ASN A 142 -16.19 -7.30 -9.32
C ASN A 142 -16.19 -5.77 -9.24
N GLN A 143 -17.22 -5.16 -8.66
CA GLN A 143 -17.30 -3.71 -8.48
C GLN A 143 -16.21 -3.19 -7.54
N ILE A 144 -15.95 -3.90 -6.44
CA ILE A 144 -14.88 -3.56 -5.50
C ILE A 144 -13.52 -3.65 -6.17
N ILE A 145 -13.25 -4.71 -6.93
CA ILE A 145 -11.99 -4.90 -7.66
C ILE A 145 -11.79 -3.80 -8.71
N GLN A 146 -12.81 -3.45 -9.49
CA GLN A 146 -12.73 -2.36 -10.47
C GLN A 146 -12.42 -1.00 -9.81
N GLN A 147 -13.05 -0.71 -8.68
CA GLN A 147 -12.77 0.49 -7.91
C GLN A 147 -11.34 0.49 -7.35
N LEU A 148 -10.85 -0.65 -6.84
CA LEU A 148 -9.46 -0.78 -6.40
C LEU A 148 -8.49 -0.56 -7.56
N ILE A 149 -8.73 -1.17 -8.72
CA ILE A 149 -7.90 -0.97 -9.93
C ILE A 149 -7.82 0.51 -10.26
N LYS A 150 -8.96 1.23 -10.29
CA LYS A 150 -8.98 2.67 -10.54
C LYS A 150 -8.03 3.43 -9.60
N TYR A 151 -8.14 3.23 -8.30
CA TYR A 151 -7.32 3.97 -7.33
C TYR A 151 -5.86 3.51 -7.28
N ILE A 152 -5.59 2.23 -7.54
CA ILE A 152 -4.23 1.72 -7.73
C ILE A 152 -3.57 2.42 -8.92
N CYS A 153 -4.27 2.51 -10.06
CA CYS A 153 -3.75 3.19 -11.25
C CYS A 153 -3.49 4.69 -10.99
N VAL A 154 -4.39 5.38 -10.27
CA VAL A 154 -4.16 6.77 -9.84
C VAL A 154 -2.91 6.88 -8.98
N HIS A 155 -2.74 5.97 -8.01
CA HIS A 155 -1.58 5.98 -7.12
C HIS A 155 -0.28 5.68 -7.88
N ILE A 156 -0.26 4.69 -8.78
CA ILE A 156 0.88 4.37 -9.64
C ILE A 156 1.28 5.61 -10.47
N LYS A 157 0.32 6.23 -11.15
CA LYS A 157 0.56 7.42 -11.98
C LYS A 157 1.20 8.57 -11.17
N ASN A 158 0.70 8.82 -9.95
CA ASN A 158 1.24 9.86 -9.09
C ASN A 158 2.64 9.51 -8.58
N GLN A 159 2.95 8.25 -8.28
CA GLN A 159 4.29 7.80 -7.89
C GLN A 159 5.30 8.00 -9.05
N ILE A 160 4.92 7.64 -10.28
CA ILE A 160 5.76 7.85 -11.47
C ILE A 160 5.99 9.36 -11.69
N ASN A 161 4.94 10.17 -11.64
CA ASN A 161 5.05 11.64 -11.79
C ASN A 161 5.91 12.28 -10.69
N ALA A 162 5.98 11.67 -9.50
CA ALA A 162 6.85 12.11 -8.42
C ALA A 162 8.32 11.70 -8.58
N GLY A 163 8.64 10.83 -9.56
CA GLY A 163 10.01 10.45 -9.91
C GLY A 163 10.42 9.03 -9.55
N ALA A 164 9.46 8.12 -9.35
CA ALA A 164 9.77 6.70 -9.27
C ALA A 164 10.12 6.15 -10.66
N ASP A 165 11.22 5.40 -10.75
CA ASP A 165 11.67 4.77 -11.99
C ASP A 165 10.95 3.44 -12.24
N VAL A 166 10.58 2.74 -11.16
CA VAL A 166 9.90 1.44 -11.19
C VAL A 166 8.77 1.43 -10.17
N VAL A 167 7.63 0.82 -10.52
CA VAL A 167 6.54 0.52 -9.60
C VAL A 167 6.34 -0.98 -9.53
N GLN A 168 6.60 -1.58 -8.36
CA GLN A 168 6.35 -3.00 -8.09
C GLN A 168 4.91 -3.21 -7.65
N VAL A 169 4.19 -4.13 -8.28
CA VAL A 169 2.87 -4.57 -7.83
C VAL A 169 3.03 -5.85 -7.00
N PHE A 170 2.64 -5.79 -5.72
CA PHE A 170 2.70 -6.94 -4.81
C PHE A 170 1.35 -7.66 -4.75
N ASP A 171 1.34 -8.94 -5.14
CA ASP A 171 0.16 -9.80 -4.99
C ASP A 171 0.47 -11.03 -4.12
N SER A 172 0.70 -10.78 -2.85
CA SER A 172 1.07 -11.79 -1.87
C SER A 172 -0.02 -12.85 -1.62
N TRP A 173 -1.25 -12.58 -2.04
CA TRP A 173 -2.40 -13.46 -1.86
C TRP A 173 -2.89 -14.10 -3.17
N ALA A 174 -2.22 -13.87 -4.30
CA ALA A 174 -2.61 -14.42 -5.61
C ALA A 174 -2.75 -15.94 -5.60
N GLY A 175 -1.82 -16.65 -4.96
CA GLY A 175 -1.86 -18.13 -4.86
C GLY A 175 -3.05 -18.69 -4.07
N LEU A 176 -3.86 -17.85 -3.45
CA LEU A 176 -5.04 -18.23 -2.67
C LEU A 176 -6.36 -17.77 -3.31
N ILE A 177 -6.33 -17.35 -4.58
CA ILE A 177 -7.55 -17.03 -5.33
C ILE A 177 -8.33 -18.34 -5.53
N PRO A 178 -9.61 -18.40 -5.10
CA PRO A 178 -10.43 -19.57 -5.34
C PRO A 178 -10.57 -19.85 -6.84
N LYS A 179 -10.43 -21.09 -7.26
CA LYS A 179 -10.54 -21.50 -8.69
C LYS A 179 -11.83 -20.98 -9.35
N THR A 180 -12.93 -20.92 -8.59
CA THR A 180 -14.23 -20.41 -9.05
C THR A 180 -14.23 -18.88 -9.31
N LYS A 181 -13.21 -18.15 -8.84
CA LYS A 181 -13.04 -16.70 -9.04
C LYS A 181 -12.00 -16.36 -10.10
N ILE A 182 -11.27 -17.36 -10.60
CA ILE A 182 -10.37 -17.20 -11.74
C ILE A 182 -11.23 -17.37 -13.00
N LYS A 183 -11.34 -16.30 -13.79
CA LYS A 183 -11.88 -16.39 -15.15
C LYS A 183 -10.71 -16.70 -16.08
N ASP A 184 -10.93 -17.67 -16.99
CA ASP A 184 -10.02 -18.02 -18.06
C ASP A 184 -9.75 -16.83 -18.99
#